data_f950cda4f12274a0f9a9beacb33e8459
#
_entry.id   f950cda4f12274a0f9a9beacb33e8459
#
_cell.length_a   1.000
_cell.length_b   1.000
_cell.length_c   1.000
_cell.angle_alpha   90.00
_cell.angle_beta   90.00
_cell.angle_gamma   90.00
#
_symmetry.space_group_name_H-M   'P 1'
#
loop_
_entity.id
_entity.type
_entity.pdbx_description
1 polymer ?
#
loop_
_entity_poly.entity_id
_entity_poly.type
_entity_poly.pdbx_seq_one_letter_code
_entity_poly.pdbx_strand_id
1 'polypeptide(L)'
;VLIHEFGHFIAAVIFKTRVEKFYMFFNPRFSIFRCKKVHGKWRFAFFSKNVPDRYITHEHIDPITNKKSYTYEAIDLSTLPQDDWRTDEEHTEFGIGWVPLGGYCSIAGMIDESMNLGQMQQKPQPWEFRSKPAWQRLIIMIGGVVMNVVLAYFIYTGLLISQGEQYVSTSEVNKYGVVVSDLAKEM
;
A
#
# COMPACT_ATOMS: atom_id res chain seq x y z
N VAL A 1 0.78 -3.37 -9.25
CA VAL A 1 0.66 -2.41 -8.13
C VAL A 1 -0.50 -2.82 -7.21
N LEU A 2 -1.77 -2.75 -7.65
CA LEU A 2 -2.94 -3.00 -6.79
C LEU A 2 -2.87 -4.32 -6.00
N ILE A 3 -2.48 -5.43 -6.66
CA ILE A 3 -2.36 -6.75 -6.03
C ILE A 3 -1.26 -6.75 -4.95
N HIS A 4 -0.17 -6.04 -5.19
CA HIS A 4 0.92 -5.86 -4.23
C HIS A 4 0.42 -5.16 -2.97
N GLU A 5 -0.21 -3.99 -3.12
CA GLU A 5 -0.78 -3.22 -2.01
C GLU A 5 -1.86 -4.01 -1.26
N PHE A 6 -2.64 -4.81 -2.00
CA PHE A 6 -3.66 -5.67 -1.42
C PHE A 6 -3.06 -6.76 -0.52
N GLY A 7 -1.84 -7.22 -0.81
CA GLY A 7 -1.10 -8.15 0.05
C GLY A 7 -0.79 -7.55 1.42
N HIS A 8 -0.31 -6.31 1.46
CA HIS A 8 -0.09 -5.57 2.70
C HIS A 8 -1.40 -5.35 3.46
N PHE A 9 -2.44 -4.95 2.74
CA PHE A 9 -3.77 -4.73 3.30
C PHE A 9 -4.34 -5.97 3.99
N ILE A 10 -4.37 -7.12 3.29
CA ILE A 10 -4.90 -8.38 3.85
C ILE A 10 -4.11 -8.77 5.10
N ALA A 11 -2.78 -8.75 5.05
CA ALA A 11 -1.95 -9.11 6.18
C ALA A 11 -2.20 -8.19 7.38
N ALA A 12 -2.32 -6.88 7.17
CA ALA A 12 -2.64 -5.92 8.21
C ALA A 12 -4.01 -6.21 8.85
N VAL A 13 -5.03 -6.48 8.06
CA VAL A 13 -6.38 -6.81 8.54
C VAL A 13 -6.40 -8.10 9.35
N ILE A 14 -5.71 -9.16 8.90
CA ILE A 14 -5.59 -10.45 9.62
C ILE A 14 -5.01 -10.23 11.01
N PHE A 15 -3.98 -9.40 11.14
CA PHE A 15 -3.34 -9.09 12.42
C PHE A 15 -4.00 -7.95 13.20
N LYS A 16 -5.19 -7.52 12.80
CA LYS A 16 -5.93 -6.42 13.43
C LYS A 16 -5.06 -5.17 13.56
N THR A 17 -4.28 -4.89 12.53
CA THR A 17 -3.56 -3.63 12.38
C THR A 17 -4.43 -2.71 11.54
N ARG A 18 -4.65 -1.48 12.01
CA ARG A 18 -5.52 -0.54 11.32
C ARG A 18 -4.87 -0.07 10.03
N VAL A 19 -5.64 -0.14 8.95
CA VAL A 19 -5.28 0.48 7.66
C VAL A 19 -6.08 1.76 7.52
N GLU A 20 -5.40 2.87 7.36
CA GLU A 20 -6.03 4.19 7.26
C GLU A 20 -6.50 4.49 5.84
N LYS A 21 -5.63 4.24 4.86
CA LYS A 21 -5.90 4.53 3.45
C LYS A 21 -5.44 3.38 2.57
N PHE A 22 -6.23 3.07 1.56
CA PHE A 22 -5.89 2.11 0.51
C PHE A 22 -6.21 2.72 -0.86
N TYR A 23 -5.18 3.06 -1.59
CA TYR A 23 -5.33 3.79 -2.85
C TYR A 23 -4.68 3.06 -4.01
N MET A 24 -5.45 2.89 -5.07
CA MET A 24 -4.91 2.59 -6.39
C MET A 24 -4.52 3.93 -7.03
N PHE A 25 -3.25 4.08 -7.34
CA PHE A 25 -2.62 5.32 -7.82
C PHE A 25 -2.43 6.39 -6.73
N PHE A 26 -1.40 7.20 -6.91
CA PHE A 26 -1.15 8.32 -6.03
C PHE A 26 -2.16 9.45 -6.27
N ASN A 27 -2.50 10.14 -5.20
CA ASN A 27 -3.54 11.18 -5.21
C ASN A 27 -3.05 12.53 -4.66
N PRO A 28 -1.92 13.10 -5.13
CA PRO A 28 -1.49 14.40 -4.66
C PRO A 28 -2.57 15.45 -4.92
N ARG A 29 -2.96 16.18 -3.86
CA ARG A 29 -3.97 17.25 -3.84
C ARG A 29 -5.43 16.79 -3.95
N PHE A 30 -5.79 15.86 -4.84
CA PHE A 30 -7.16 15.39 -5.01
C PHE A 30 -7.21 13.91 -5.41
N SER A 31 -8.38 13.30 -5.22
CA SER A 31 -8.68 11.92 -5.63
C SER A 31 -9.74 11.92 -6.72
N ILE A 32 -9.61 11.06 -7.73
CA ILE A 32 -10.66 10.86 -8.75
C ILE A 32 -11.90 10.27 -8.08
N PHE A 33 -11.68 9.26 -7.25
CA PHE A 33 -12.73 8.60 -6.48
C PHE A 33 -12.22 8.27 -5.09
N ARG A 34 -13.08 8.40 -4.10
CA ARG A 34 -12.84 7.86 -2.77
C ARG A 34 -14.12 7.45 -2.09
N CYS A 35 -14.01 6.46 -1.24
CA CYS A 35 -15.11 6.02 -0.40
C CYS A 35 -14.59 5.61 0.99
N LYS A 36 -15.42 5.86 1.99
CA LYS A 36 -15.17 5.48 3.36
C LYS A 36 -16.50 5.25 4.07
N LYS A 37 -16.52 4.30 4.98
CA LYS A 37 -17.63 4.14 5.89
C LYS A 37 -17.43 5.08 7.07
N VAL A 38 -18.34 6.02 7.28
CA VAL A 38 -18.31 6.99 8.39
C VAL A 38 -19.55 6.78 9.24
N HIS A 39 -19.36 6.42 10.52
CA HIS A 39 -20.44 6.12 11.46
C HIS A 39 -21.53 5.20 10.89
N GLY A 40 -21.11 4.11 10.23
CA GLY A 40 -22.01 3.11 9.67
C GLY A 40 -22.59 3.42 8.28
N LYS A 41 -22.41 4.63 7.76
CA LYS A 41 -22.89 5.05 6.43
C LYS A 41 -21.75 5.15 5.43
N TRP A 42 -21.93 4.59 4.22
CA TRP A 42 -20.97 4.74 3.15
C TRP A 42 -21.03 6.17 2.57
N ARG A 43 -19.87 6.80 2.48
CA ARG A 43 -19.67 8.09 1.84
C ARG A 43 -18.80 7.92 0.61
N PHE A 44 -19.23 8.56 -0.48
CA PHE A 44 -18.55 8.55 -1.76
C PHE A 44 -18.23 9.98 -2.17
N ALA A 45 -17.06 10.21 -2.71
CA ALA A 45 -16.69 11.51 -3.26
C ALA A 45 -15.92 11.32 -4.57
N PHE A 46 -16.26 12.14 -5.56
CA PHE A 46 -15.62 12.17 -6.87
C PHE A 46 -14.92 13.51 -7.05
N PHE A 47 -13.74 13.47 -7.68
CA PHE A 47 -12.90 14.65 -7.96
C PHE A 47 -12.76 15.58 -6.76
N SER A 48 -12.59 15.01 -5.58
CA SER A 48 -12.58 15.75 -4.33
C SER A 48 -11.15 15.98 -3.83
N LYS A 49 -10.92 17.13 -3.18
CA LYS A 49 -9.65 17.40 -2.49
C LYS A 49 -9.42 16.36 -1.40
N ASN A 50 -8.16 16.03 -1.17
CA ASN A 50 -7.80 15.11 -0.11
C ASN A 50 -8.27 15.64 1.25
N VAL A 51 -8.62 14.73 2.14
CA VAL A 51 -8.93 15.09 3.53
C VAL A 51 -7.63 15.59 4.19
N PRO A 52 -7.65 16.77 4.82
CA PRO A 52 -6.49 17.25 5.57
C PRO A 52 -6.10 16.25 6.67
N ASP A 53 -4.83 16.24 7.01
CA ASP A 53 -4.34 15.39 8.09
C ASP A 53 -4.99 15.74 9.43
N ARG A 54 -4.97 14.80 10.36
CA ARG A 54 -5.49 14.97 11.72
C ARG A 54 -4.57 15.78 12.62
N TYR A 55 -3.38 16.07 12.15
CA TYR A 55 -2.36 16.79 12.88
C TYR A 55 -2.03 18.10 12.18
N ILE A 56 -1.98 19.18 12.95
CA ILE A 56 -1.46 20.47 12.51
C ILE A 56 0.05 20.43 12.72
N THR A 57 0.81 20.71 11.68
CA THR A 57 2.27 20.77 11.76
C THR A 57 2.69 22.21 12.02
N HIS A 58 3.35 22.45 13.15
CA HIS A 58 3.98 23.71 13.46
C HIS A 58 5.48 23.61 13.21
N GLU A 59 5.99 24.43 12.30
CA GLU A 59 7.43 24.53 12.04
C GLU A 59 8.05 25.52 13.03
N HIS A 60 9.04 25.07 13.77
CA HIS A 60 9.83 25.87 14.66
C HIS A 60 11.28 25.92 14.19
N ILE A 61 11.79 27.12 13.93
CA ILE A 61 13.19 27.33 13.53
C ILE A 61 13.93 27.83 14.76
N ASP A 62 14.93 27.06 15.20
CA ASP A 62 15.81 27.46 16.29
C ASP A 62 16.66 28.67 15.80
N PRO A 63 16.55 29.83 16.45
CA PRO A 63 17.23 31.05 16.00
C PRO A 63 18.76 30.98 16.12
N ILE A 64 19.30 30.06 16.91
CA ILE A 64 20.74 29.91 17.14
C ILE A 64 21.36 28.88 16.18
N THR A 65 20.71 27.73 16.00
CA THR A 65 21.27 26.62 15.20
C THR A 65 20.71 26.57 13.78
N ASN A 66 19.72 27.40 13.45
CA ASN A 66 18.98 27.39 12.17
C ASN A 66 18.38 26.01 11.82
N LYS A 67 18.20 25.14 12.85
CA LYS A 67 17.67 23.80 12.69
C LYS A 67 16.14 23.83 12.75
N LYS A 68 15.51 23.25 11.76
CA LYS A 68 14.05 23.11 11.71
C LYS A 68 13.61 21.97 12.63
N SER A 69 12.71 22.26 13.54
CA SER A 69 11.97 21.26 14.33
C SER A 69 10.49 21.34 14.00
N TYR A 70 9.81 20.21 14.02
CA TYR A 70 8.39 20.14 13.72
C TYR A 70 7.64 19.64 14.96
N THR A 71 6.63 20.40 15.37
CA THR A 71 5.71 19.99 16.42
C THR A 71 4.36 19.65 15.78
N TYR A 72 3.77 18.55 16.21
CA TYR A 72 2.50 18.08 15.67
C TYR A 72 1.43 18.17 16.75
N GLU A 73 0.39 18.92 16.47
CA GLU A 73 -0.77 19.09 17.35
C GLU A 73 -1.97 18.33 16.76
N ALA A 74 -2.60 17.45 17.55
CA ALA A 74 -3.77 16.73 17.12
C ALA A 74 -4.97 17.69 17.02
N ILE A 75 -5.70 17.61 15.91
CA ILE A 75 -6.95 18.37 15.73
C ILE A 75 -8.00 17.78 16.67
N ASP A 76 -8.72 18.62 17.40
CA ASP A 76 -9.86 18.19 18.19
C ASP A 76 -11.00 17.72 17.27
N LEU A 77 -11.19 16.40 17.20
CA LEU A 77 -12.22 15.79 16.34
C LEU A 77 -13.64 16.14 16.78
N SER A 78 -13.83 16.58 18.05
CA SER A 78 -15.14 16.96 18.56
C SER A 78 -15.67 18.28 17.94
N THR A 79 -14.78 19.10 17.42
CA THR A 79 -15.12 20.37 16.75
C THR A 79 -15.54 20.20 15.29
N LEU A 80 -15.32 18.99 14.72
CA LEU A 80 -15.63 18.71 13.33
C LEU A 80 -17.09 18.28 13.16
N PRO A 81 -17.69 18.52 11.97
CA PRO A 81 -19.00 17.96 11.64
C PRO A 81 -18.99 16.43 11.80
N GLN A 82 -20.08 15.86 12.33
CA GLN A 82 -20.21 14.40 12.51
C GLN A 82 -20.01 13.60 11.22
N ASP A 83 -20.17 14.24 10.09
CA ASP A 83 -19.99 13.64 8.78
C ASP A 83 -18.61 13.87 8.16
N ASP A 84 -17.67 14.46 8.90
CA ASP A 84 -16.28 14.60 8.43
C ASP A 84 -15.60 13.22 8.39
N TRP A 85 -14.83 12.98 7.33
CA TRP A 85 -14.11 11.74 7.09
C TRP A 85 -13.08 11.41 8.18
N ARG A 86 -12.63 12.40 8.92
CA ARG A 86 -11.66 12.28 10.02
C ARG A 86 -12.26 11.78 11.32
N THR A 87 -13.60 11.92 11.51
CA THR A 87 -14.29 11.54 12.76
C THR A 87 -14.39 10.04 12.96
N ASP A 88 -14.35 9.25 11.88
CA ASP A 88 -14.32 7.80 11.95
C ASP A 88 -12.90 7.29 11.74
N GLU A 89 -12.32 6.74 12.80
CA GLU A 89 -10.96 6.22 12.79
C GLU A 89 -10.86 4.74 12.47
N GLU A 90 -11.95 3.98 12.61
CA GLU A 90 -11.91 2.53 12.51
C GLU A 90 -11.92 2.04 11.06
N HIS A 91 -12.54 2.79 10.16
CA HIS A 91 -12.74 2.35 8.79
C HIS A 91 -11.70 2.91 7.83
N THR A 92 -11.21 2.03 6.96
CA THR A 92 -10.26 2.37 5.89
C THR A 92 -10.92 3.26 4.83
N GLU A 93 -10.20 4.27 4.38
CA GLU A 93 -10.54 5.06 3.20
C GLU A 93 -9.98 4.37 1.95
N PHE A 94 -10.87 3.99 1.04
CA PHE A 94 -10.51 3.42 -0.26
C PHE A 94 -10.60 4.48 -1.34
N GLY A 95 -9.67 4.48 -2.29
CA GLY A 95 -9.73 5.46 -3.36
C GLY A 95 -8.91 5.14 -4.59
N ILE A 96 -9.12 5.98 -5.60
CA ILE A 96 -8.38 5.99 -6.85
C ILE A 96 -7.77 7.39 -7.02
N GLY A 97 -6.45 7.43 -7.06
CA GLY A 97 -5.70 8.64 -7.37
C GLY A 97 -5.69 8.94 -8.87
N TRP A 98 -5.03 10.01 -9.24
CA TRP A 98 -4.93 10.44 -10.64
C TRP A 98 -3.53 10.23 -11.24
N VAL A 99 -2.53 9.88 -10.42
CA VAL A 99 -1.14 9.66 -10.87
C VAL A 99 -0.87 8.17 -10.99
N PRO A 100 -0.82 7.58 -12.21
CA PRO A 100 -0.72 6.13 -12.41
C PRO A 100 0.71 5.58 -12.24
N LEU A 101 1.52 6.15 -11.36
CA LEU A 101 2.90 5.72 -11.10
C LEU A 101 3.01 4.67 -9.99
N GLY A 102 1.95 4.45 -9.22
CA GLY A 102 1.94 3.51 -8.11
C GLY A 102 0.64 3.59 -7.33
N GLY A 103 0.52 2.85 -6.25
CA GLY A 103 -0.53 2.93 -5.27
C GLY A 103 0.08 2.92 -3.88
N TYR A 104 -0.73 2.97 -2.84
CA TYR A 104 -0.24 2.86 -1.48
C TYR A 104 -1.29 2.29 -0.52
N CYS A 105 -0.78 1.63 0.51
CA CYS A 105 -1.55 1.12 1.64
C CYS A 105 -0.99 1.77 2.92
N SER A 106 -1.67 2.80 3.44
CA SER A 106 -1.24 3.49 4.67
C SER A 106 -1.66 2.69 5.89
N ILE A 107 -0.70 2.14 6.60
CA ILE A 107 -0.89 1.33 7.79
C ILE A 107 -0.54 2.16 9.02
N ALA A 108 -1.46 2.23 9.99
CA ALA A 108 -1.28 3.02 11.21
C ALA A 108 -0.01 2.61 11.98
N GLY A 109 0.81 3.60 12.34
CA GLY A 109 2.07 3.38 13.06
C GLY A 109 3.22 2.83 12.22
N MET A 110 3.08 2.84 10.89
CA MET A 110 4.15 2.57 9.92
C MET A 110 4.60 3.88 9.29
N ILE A 111 5.91 4.03 9.09
CA ILE A 111 6.46 5.16 8.31
C ILE A 111 6.39 4.74 6.86
N ASP A 112 5.48 5.32 6.14
CA ASP A 112 5.30 5.16 4.70
C ASP A 112 5.40 6.51 3.98
N GLU A 113 5.11 6.53 2.71
CA GLU A 113 5.13 7.74 1.88
C GLU A 113 4.10 8.78 2.32
N SER A 114 3.08 8.39 3.09
CA SER A 114 2.06 9.30 3.66
C SER A 114 2.57 10.09 4.87
N MET A 115 3.70 9.69 5.44
CA MET A 115 4.49 10.38 6.48
C MET A 115 3.66 11.00 7.61
N ASN A 116 2.82 10.22 8.28
CA ASN A 116 2.06 10.72 9.42
C ASN A 116 2.94 10.81 10.70
N LEU A 117 3.92 11.72 10.66
CA LEU A 117 4.93 11.88 11.73
C LEU A 117 4.30 12.29 13.07
N GLY A 118 3.15 12.99 13.04
CA GLY A 118 2.44 13.37 14.26
C GLY A 118 1.96 12.17 15.07
N GLN A 119 1.50 11.11 14.41
CA GLN A 119 1.09 9.86 15.06
C GLN A 119 2.28 9.14 15.72
N MET A 120 3.47 9.24 15.12
CA MET A 120 4.67 8.57 15.63
C MET A 120 5.20 9.15 16.95
N GLN A 121 4.87 10.39 17.28
CA GLN A 121 5.27 11.03 18.55
C GLN A 121 4.43 10.56 19.75
N GLN A 122 3.28 9.94 19.49
CA GLN A 122 2.40 9.43 20.54
C GLN A 122 2.81 8.02 20.98
N LYS A 123 2.33 7.59 22.16
CA LYS A 123 2.52 6.23 22.64
C LYS A 123 1.89 5.23 21.66
N PRO A 124 2.58 4.10 21.35
CA PRO A 124 2.05 3.08 20.45
C PRO A 124 0.70 2.55 20.92
N GLN A 125 -0.27 2.52 20.04
CA GLN A 125 -1.59 1.97 20.30
C GLN A 125 -1.64 0.47 19.92
N PRO A 126 -2.48 -0.36 20.53
CA PRO A 126 -2.53 -1.81 20.28
C PRO A 126 -2.86 -2.18 18.82
N TRP A 127 -3.52 -1.28 18.09
CA TRP A 127 -3.90 -1.44 16.69
C TRP A 127 -2.88 -0.89 15.69
N GLU A 128 -1.76 -0.35 16.17
CA GLU A 128 -0.69 0.16 15.31
C GLU A 128 0.32 -0.93 14.93
N PHE A 129 0.93 -0.79 13.76
CA PHE A 129 1.99 -1.67 13.26
C PHE A 129 3.15 -1.81 14.23
N ARG A 130 3.61 -0.71 14.84
CA ARG A 130 4.76 -0.69 15.77
C ARG A 130 4.50 -1.42 17.08
N SER A 131 3.24 -1.67 17.46
CA SER A 131 2.87 -2.43 18.65
C SER A 131 2.84 -3.94 18.42
N LYS A 132 2.88 -4.39 17.16
CA LYS A 132 2.81 -5.80 16.80
C LYS A 132 4.16 -6.51 16.99
N PRO A 133 4.16 -7.81 17.33
CA PRO A 133 5.38 -8.61 17.44
C PRO A 133 6.10 -8.67 16.08
N ALA A 134 7.41 -8.87 16.12
CA ALA A 134 8.29 -8.78 14.95
C ALA A 134 7.83 -9.67 13.77
N TRP A 135 7.37 -10.90 14.05
CA TRP A 135 6.92 -11.83 13.01
C TRP A 135 5.66 -11.35 12.28
N GLN A 136 4.70 -10.71 13.00
CA GLN A 136 3.51 -10.11 12.36
C GLN A 136 3.90 -8.94 11.47
N ARG A 137 4.80 -8.08 11.95
CA ARG A 137 5.33 -6.97 11.15
C ARG A 137 6.03 -7.47 9.90
N LEU A 138 6.83 -8.55 10.03
CA LEU A 138 7.49 -9.17 8.88
C LEU A 138 6.47 -9.66 7.84
N ILE A 139 5.42 -10.38 8.27
CA ILE A 139 4.39 -10.88 7.35
C ILE A 139 3.65 -9.73 6.67
N ILE A 140 3.34 -8.65 7.39
CA ILE A 140 2.72 -7.47 6.78
C ILE A 140 3.65 -6.88 5.71
N MET A 141 4.95 -6.75 5.99
CA MET A 141 5.90 -6.17 5.04
C MET A 141 6.14 -7.03 3.79
N ILE A 142 6.16 -8.35 3.92
CA ILE A 142 6.36 -9.24 2.77
C ILE A 142 5.05 -9.57 2.03
N GLY A 143 3.91 -9.21 2.59
CA GLY A 143 2.58 -9.53 2.06
C GLY A 143 2.40 -9.14 0.60
N GLY A 144 2.90 -7.96 0.22
CA GLY A 144 2.85 -7.50 -1.17
C GLY A 144 3.64 -8.39 -2.13
N VAL A 145 4.85 -8.80 -1.74
CA VAL A 145 5.69 -9.70 -2.55
C VAL A 145 5.05 -11.07 -2.68
N VAL A 146 4.50 -11.62 -1.60
CA VAL A 146 3.78 -12.90 -1.61
C VAL A 146 2.62 -12.86 -2.60
N MET A 147 1.82 -11.80 -2.59
CA MET A 147 0.71 -11.66 -3.52
C MET A 147 1.16 -11.52 -4.98
N ASN A 148 2.31 -10.90 -5.25
CA ASN A 148 2.89 -10.87 -6.59
C ASN A 148 3.29 -12.28 -7.07
N VAL A 149 3.88 -13.11 -6.19
CA VAL A 149 4.22 -14.50 -6.50
C VAL A 149 2.96 -15.31 -6.80
N VAL A 150 1.93 -15.16 -5.96
CA VAL A 150 0.62 -15.81 -6.17
C VAL A 150 0.02 -15.39 -7.53
N LEU A 151 0.03 -14.10 -7.84
CA LEU A 151 -0.45 -13.59 -9.13
C LEU A 151 0.35 -14.18 -10.30
N ALA A 152 1.67 -14.19 -10.21
CA ALA A 152 2.54 -14.76 -11.24
C ALA A 152 2.24 -16.24 -11.48
N TYR A 153 2.03 -17.00 -10.40
CA TYR A 153 1.63 -18.41 -10.48
C TYR A 153 0.31 -18.59 -11.26
N PHE A 154 -0.71 -17.81 -10.94
CA PHE A 154 -1.99 -17.89 -11.64
C PHE A 154 -1.90 -17.49 -13.11
N ILE A 155 -1.15 -16.43 -13.42
CA ILE A 155 -0.93 -16.00 -14.81
C ILE A 155 -0.21 -17.10 -15.59
N TYR A 156 0.88 -17.65 -15.04
CA TYR A 156 1.67 -18.67 -15.68
C TYR A 156 0.85 -19.94 -15.92
N THR A 157 0.11 -20.39 -14.90
CA THR A 157 -0.80 -21.55 -15.03
C THR A 157 -1.86 -21.32 -16.10
N GLY A 158 -2.45 -20.11 -16.15
CA GLY A 158 -3.42 -19.76 -17.19
C GLY A 158 -2.82 -19.78 -18.61
N LEU A 159 -1.59 -19.31 -18.76
CA LEU A 159 -0.87 -19.37 -20.04
C LEU A 159 -0.59 -20.81 -20.46
N LEU A 160 -0.12 -21.66 -19.53
CA LEU A 160 0.12 -23.07 -19.83
C LEU A 160 -1.16 -23.80 -20.25
N ILE A 161 -2.27 -23.56 -19.58
CA ILE A 161 -3.57 -24.16 -19.94
C ILE A 161 -4.04 -23.69 -21.32
N SER A 162 -3.82 -22.40 -21.65
CA SER A 162 -4.31 -21.83 -22.91
C SER A 162 -3.45 -22.16 -24.12
N GLN A 163 -2.13 -22.26 -23.94
CA GLN A 163 -1.18 -22.47 -25.04
C GLN A 163 -0.62 -23.89 -25.09
N GLY A 164 -0.73 -24.66 -23.99
CA GLY A 164 -0.08 -25.95 -23.82
C GLY A 164 1.43 -25.85 -23.71
N GLU A 165 2.09 -27.02 -23.57
CA GLU A 165 3.56 -27.07 -23.62
C GLU A 165 4.02 -27.14 -25.08
N GLN A 166 4.86 -26.22 -25.47
CA GLN A 166 5.53 -26.27 -26.78
C GLN A 166 6.85 -27.04 -26.61
N TYR A 167 6.92 -28.19 -27.22
CA TYR A 167 8.16 -28.96 -27.29
C TYR A 167 8.51 -29.28 -28.74
N VAL A 168 9.78 -29.29 -29.03
CA VAL A 168 10.29 -29.72 -30.33
C VAL A 168 10.35 -31.23 -30.34
N SER A 169 9.67 -31.86 -31.30
CA SER A 169 9.67 -33.32 -31.37
C SER A 169 11.07 -33.85 -31.70
N THR A 170 11.42 -35.03 -31.16
CA THR A 170 12.71 -35.66 -31.43
C THR A 170 12.95 -35.90 -32.93
N SER A 171 11.87 -36.09 -33.71
CA SER A 171 11.94 -36.23 -35.16
C SER A 171 12.39 -34.96 -35.87
N GLU A 172 11.95 -33.79 -35.38
CA GLU A 172 12.38 -32.49 -35.92
C GLU A 172 13.82 -32.17 -35.52
N VAL A 173 14.20 -32.43 -34.28
CA VAL A 173 15.58 -32.31 -33.81
C VAL A 173 16.52 -33.17 -34.65
N ASN A 174 16.16 -34.42 -34.97
CA ASN A 174 16.96 -35.30 -35.81
C ASN A 174 17.04 -34.86 -37.28
N LYS A 175 16.00 -34.16 -37.77
CA LYS A 175 15.94 -33.71 -39.16
C LYS A 175 16.71 -32.39 -39.39
N TYR A 176 16.62 -31.45 -38.47
CA TYR A 176 17.16 -30.09 -38.60
C TYR A 176 18.38 -29.81 -37.72
N GLY A 177 18.67 -30.71 -36.78
CA GLY A 177 19.72 -30.53 -35.79
C GLY A 177 19.36 -29.51 -34.68
N VAL A 178 20.26 -29.35 -33.75
CA VAL A 178 20.17 -28.34 -32.66
C VAL A 178 21.34 -27.38 -32.85
N VAL A 179 21.02 -26.08 -32.91
CA VAL A 179 22.06 -25.03 -32.87
C VAL A 179 22.55 -24.92 -31.42
N VAL A 180 23.76 -25.40 -31.19
CA VAL A 180 24.44 -25.25 -29.90
C VAL A 180 25.23 -23.95 -29.95
N SER A 181 24.97 -23.02 -29.00
CA SER A 181 25.77 -21.80 -28.90
C SER A 181 27.24 -22.15 -28.55
N ASP A 182 28.19 -21.37 -29.04
CA ASP A 182 29.60 -21.59 -28.77
C ASP A 182 29.93 -21.61 -27.26
N LEU A 183 29.17 -20.88 -26.45
CA LEU A 183 29.24 -20.93 -24.99
C LEU A 183 28.96 -22.32 -24.40
N ALA A 184 28.10 -23.12 -25.03
CA ALA A 184 27.81 -24.47 -24.56
C ALA A 184 28.81 -25.52 -25.02
N LYS A 185 29.74 -25.17 -25.92
CA LYS A 185 30.84 -26.06 -26.36
C LYS A 185 32.06 -26.00 -25.44
N GLU A 186 32.16 -24.96 -24.62
CA GLU A 186 33.29 -24.75 -23.68
C GLU A 186 32.96 -25.27 -22.26
N MET A 187 31.76 -25.75 -22.00
CA MET A 187 31.32 -26.41 -20.75
C MET A 187 31.39 -27.94 -20.89
#